data_5b6d27d14e4dae241ec91dbf9538ca77
#
_entry.id   5b6d27d14e4dae241ec91dbf9538ca77
#
_cell.length_a   1.000
_cell.length_b   1.000
_cell.length_c   1.000
_cell.angle_alpha   90.00
_cell.angle_beta   90.00
_cell.angle_gamma   90.00
#
_symmetry.space_group_name_H-M   'P 1'
#
loop_
_entity.id
_entity.type
_entity.pdbx_description
1 polymer ?
#
loop_
_entity_poly.entity_id
_entity_poly.type
_entity_poly.pdbx_seq_one_letter_code
_entity_poly.pdbx_strand_id
1 'polypeptide(L)'
;MILTVALGVYSCASGKGRYADVDASEPELDVQLLDVNPYSRPGIQSEGINGVVIHYTANPGSTAQENRDYFNGLQYSQETEASSNFIVGLDGEIIQCVPTWEVAYASNERNYDTVSIEVCHPDETGEFTDETYESLVQLTAWLCVKFSLTEDDVIRHYDVTGKICPKYFVEHEDAWEAFKENVGDAIRKTQEETQE
;
A
#
# COMPACT_ATOMS: atom_id res chain seq x y z
N MET A 1 -51.57 23.81 29.24
CA MET A 1 -50.90 23.64 27.91
C MET A 1 -49.50 23.16 28.20
N ILE A 2 -49.30 21.85 28.16
CA ILE A 2 -48.00 21.22 28.47
C ILE A 2 -47.29 20.95 27.16
N LEU A 3 -46.15 21.61 26.97
CA LEU A 3 -45.31 21.46 25.78
C LEU A 3 -44.38 20.27 25.98
N THR A 4 -44.66 19.16 25.33
CA THR A 4 -43.80 17.98 25.31
C THR A 4 -42.69 18.19 24.26
N VAL A 5 -41.45 18.39 24.73
CA VAL A 5 -40.27 18.40 23.86
C VAL A 5 -39.85 16.96 23.61
N ALA A 6 -40.05 16.48 22.40
CA ALA A 6 -39.52 15.19 21.97
C ALA A 6 -38.02 15.33 21.68
N LEU A 7 -37.17 14.75 22.54
CA LEU A 7 -35.75 14.54 22.26
C LEU A 7 -35.64 13.43 21.20
N GLY A 8 -35.33 13.83 19.97
CA GLY A 8 -34.92 12.92 18.93
C GLY A 8 -33.58 12.29 19.28
N VAL A 9 -33.57 11.02 19.59
CA VAL A 9 -32.36 10.22 19.71
C VAL A 9 -31.87 9.98 18.27
N TYR A 10 -30.87 10.74 17.83
CA TYR A 10 -30.13 10.39 16.64
C TYR A 10 -29.32 9.14 16.94
N SER A 11 -29.85 7.99 16.52
CA SER A 11 -29.08 6.76 16.39
C SER A 11 -28.04 6.99 15.31
N CYS A 12 -26.78 7.22 15.69
CA CYS A 12 -25.66 6.98 14.78
C CYS A 12 -25.67 5.49 14.44
N ALA A 13 -26.31 5.14 13.34
CA ALA A 13 -26.00 3.88 12.69
C ALA A 13 -24.53 3.99 12.27
N SER A 14 -23.63 3.33 12.99
CA SER A 14 -22.27 3.03 12.53
C SER A 14 -22.45 2.13 11.30
N GLY A 15 -22.58 2.74 10.11
CA GLY A 15 -22.45 2.01 8.87
C GLY A 15 -21.06 1.37 8.90
N LYS A 16 -20.99 0.04 8.87
CA LYS A 16 -19.72 -0.64 8.54
C LYS A 16 -19.19 0.04 7.30
N GLY A 17 -17.95 0.54 7.36
CA GLY A 17 -17.29 1.14 6.21
C GLY A 17 -17.24 0.15 5.05
N ARG A 18 -17.11 0.62 3.83
CA ARG A 18 -17.09 -0.19 2.59
C ARG A 18 -16.07 -1.34 2.66
N TYR A 19 -14.99 -1.15 3.41
CA TYR A 19 -13.87 -2.09 3.56
C TYR A 19 -13.84 -2.78 4.95
N ALA A 20 -14.95 -2.78 5.68
CA ALA A 20 -15.02 -3.34 7.03
C ALA A 20 -14.79 -4.86 7.09
N ASP A 21 -14.89 -5.54 5.96
CA ASP A 21 -14.64 -6.98 5.87
C ASP A 21 -13.19 -7.33 5.56
N VAL A 22 -12.34 -6.35 5.20
CA VAL A 22 -10.90 -6.55 5.00
C VAL A 22 -10.22 -6.83 6.35
N ASP A 23 -9.30 -7.78 6.37
CA ASP A 23 -8.47 -8.13 7.52
C ASP A 23 -6.97 -8.09 7.15
N ALA A 24 -6.10 -8.30 8.14
CA ALA A 24 -4.65 -8.32 7.94
C ALA A 24 -4.10 -9.75 7.71
N SER A 25 -4.89 -10.65 7.15
CA SER A 25 -4.41 -11.96 6.71
C SER A 25 -3.47 -11.82 5.51
N GLU A 26 -2.59 -12.82 5.32
CA GLU A 26 -1.68 -12.83 4.16
C GLU A 26 -2.51 -12.89 2.87
N PRO A 27 -2.38 -11.88 1.99
CA PRO A 27 -3.09 -11.88 0.72
C PRO A 27 -2.52 -12.93 -0.23
N GLU A 28 -3.29 -13.27 -1.27
CA GLU A 28 -2.74 -14.09 -2.36
C GLU A 28 -1.65 -13.29 -3.10
N LEU A 29 -0.44 -13.87 -3.16
CA LEU A 29 0.72 -13.24 -3.78
C LEU A 29 1.14 -14.02 -5.03
N ASP A 30 1.24 -13.32 -6.17
CA ASP A 30 1.97 -13.82 -7.33
C ASP A 30 3.45 -13.49 -7.17
N VAL A 31 4.25 -14.49 -6.80
CA VAL A 31 5.68 -14.30 -6.51
C VAL A 31 6.49 -14.36 -7.80
N GLN A 32 6.81 -13.20 -8.36
CA GLN A 32 7.58 -13.02 -9.59
C GLN A 32 8.86 -12.21 -9.33
N LEU A 33 9.78 -12.75 -8.52
CA LEU A 33 10.99 -12.02 -8.15
C LEU A 33 11.79 -11.56 -9.37
N LEU A 34 12.30 -10.34 -9.30
CA LEU A 34 13.22 -9.79 -10.29
C LEU A 34 14.54 -10.57 -10.25
N ASP A 35 15.22 -10.64 -11.38
CA ASP A 35 16.60 -11.11 -11.43
C ASP A 35 17.49 -10.22 -10.55
N VAL A 36 18.46 -10.82 -9.86
CA VAL A 36 19.43 -10.02 -9.08
C VAL A 36 20.32 -9.24 -10.03
N ASN A 37 20.28 -7.92 -9.94
CA ASN A 37 21.02 -6.99 -10.78
C ASN A 37 21.16 -5.63 -10.09
N PRO A 38 22.12 -4.79 -10.47
CA PRO A 38 22.37 -3.52 -9.78
C PRO A 38 21.32 -2.44 -10.03
N TYR A 39 20.39 -2.61 -10.99
CA TYR A 39 19.45 -1.56 -11.40
C TYR A 39 18.05 -1.71 -10.78
N SER A 40 17.65 -2.92 -10.38
CA SER A 40 16.31 -3.13 -9.83
C SER A 40 16.23 -4.08 -8.63
N ARG A 41 17.17 -5.00 -8.47
CA ARG A 41 17.28 -5.89 -7.31
C ARG A 41 18.75 -6.14 -6.95
N PRO A 42 19.36 -5.26 -6.13
CA PRO A 42 20.78 -5.35 -5.82
C PRO A 42 21.16 -6.54 -4.93
N GLY A 43 20.20 -7.25 -4.34
CA GLY A 43 20.44 -8.36 -3.42
C GLY A 43 21.02 -7.88 -2.08
N ILE A 44 20.83 -6.62 -1.72
CA ILE A 44 21.27 -6.03 -0.44
C ILE A 44 20.19 -6.34 0.59
N GLN A 45 20.58 -6.79 1.78
CA GLN A 45 19.63 -6.99 2.87
C GLN A 45 19.22 -5.66 3.50
N SER A 46 17.94 -5.52 3.85
CA SER A 46 17.46 -4.40 4.64
C SER A 46 17.97 -4.45 6.07
N GLU A 47 18.08 -3.30 6.71
CA GLU A 47 18.59 -3.15 8.09
C GLU A 47 17.55 -3.49 9.17
N GLY A 48 16.35 -3.79 8.74
CA GLY A 48 15.13 -4.01 9.53
C GLY A 48 13.99 -3.23 8.88
N ILE A 49 12.75 -3.59 9.16
CA ILE A 49 11.59 -2.91 8.55
C ILE A 49 10.93 -2.04 9.61
N ASN A 50 10.95 -0.72 9.37
CA ASN A 50 10.42 0.32 10.23
C ASN A 50 9.28 1.12 9.58
N GLY A 51 8.76 0.66 8.43
CA GLY A 51 7.64 1.29 7.77
C GLY A 51 7.27 0.66 6.44
N VAL A 52 6.11 1.07 5.93
CA VAL A 52 5.62 0.73 4.60
C VAL A 52 5.45 2.03 3.82
N VAL A 53 6.01 2.10 2.61
CA VAL A 53 5.91 3.29 1.75
C VAL A 53 4.99 3.01 0.57
N ILE A 54 3.95 3.84 0.45
CA ILE A 54 2.99 3.76 -0.63
C ILE A 54 3.43 4.67 -1.79
N HIS A 55 3.44 4.09 -2.98
CA HIS A 55 3.72 4.76 -4.25
C HIS A 55 2.57 4.56 -5.22
N TYR A 56 2.64 5.21 -6.37
CA TYR A 56 1.80 4.92 -7.52
C TYR A 56 2.70 4.85 -8.76
N THR A 57 2.33 4.04 -9.75
CA THR A 57 3.17 3.77 -10.92
C THR A 57 3.41 5.00 -11.80
N ALA A 58 2.58 6.06 -11.66
CA ALA A 58 2.59 7.24 -12.53
C ALA A 58 2.47 6.88 -14.02
N ASN A 59 1.89 5.74 -14.34
CA ASN A 59 1.69 5.19 -15.67
C ASN A 59 0.25 4.70 -15.82
N PRO A 60 -0.70 5.61 -16.11
CA PRO A 60 -2.13 5.32 -16.12
C PRO A 60 -2.49 4.14 -17.02
N GLY A 61 -3.28 3.20 -16.50
CA GLY A 61 -3.77 2.04 -17.22
C GLY A 61 -2.76 0.91 -17.41
N SER A 62 -1.52 1.05 -16.88
CA SER A 62 -0.55 -0.04 -16.91
C SER A 62 -0.92 -1.14 -15.91
N THR A 63 -0.65 -2.39 -16.27
CA THR A 63 -0.86 -3.56 -15.42
C THR A 63 0.30 -3.79 -14.45
N ALA A 64 0.06 -4.58 -13.39
CA ALA A 64 1.12 -4.99 -12.47
C ALA A 64 2.23 -5.76 -13.20
N GLN A 65 1.87 -6.60 -14.16
CA GLN A 65 2.83 -7.36 -14.96
C GLN A 65 3.73 -6.45 -15.81
N GLU A 66 3.17 -5.43 -16.49
CA GLU A 66 3.98 -4.49 -17.30
C GLU A 66 4.96 -3.71 -16.44
N ASN A 67 4.55 -3.27 -15.25
CA ASN A 67 5.44 -2.58 -14.31
C ASN A 67 6.53 -3.52 -13.74
N ARG A 68 6.19 -4.76 -13.39
CA ARG A 68 7.17 -5.79 -12.98
C ARG A 68 8.19 -6.03 -14.10
N ASP A 69 7.74 -6.17 -15.35
CA ASP A 69 8.61 -6.44 -16.50
C ASP A 69 9.47 -5.23 -16.84
N TYR A 70 8.95 -4.01 -16.65
CA TYR A 70 9.76 -2.79 -16.74
C TYR A 70 10.92 -2.84 -15.72
N PHE A 71 10.64 -3.12 -14.44
CA PHE A 71 11.68 -3.22 -13.42
C PHE A 71 12.72 -4.31 -13.76
N ASN A 72 12.29 -5.49 -14.23
CA ASN A 72 13.22 -6.53 -14.62
C ASN A 72 14.03 -6.16 -15.88
N GLY A 73 13.45 -5.37 -16.78
CA GLY A 73 14.08 -4.87 -17.98
C GLY A 73 15.22 -3.88 -17.73
N LEU A 74 15.23 -3.20 -16.58
CA LEU A 74 16.26 -2.22 -16.23
C LEU A 74 17.66 -2.82 -16.15
N GLN A 75 17.82 -4.13 -15.91
CA GLN A 75 19.11 -4.80 -16.00
C GLN A 75 19.73 -4.70 -17.40
N TYR A 76 18.92 -4.56 -18.45
CA TYR A 76 19.34 -4.47 -19.84
C TYR A 76 19.42 -3.03 -20.34
N SER A 77 18.40 -2.20 -20.04
CA SER A 77 18.36 -0.79 -20.48
C SER A 77 19.34 0.10 -19.71
N GLN A 78 19.53 -0.19 -18.42
CA GLN A 78 20.44 0.55 -17.53
C GLN A 78 20.16 2.05 -17.44
N GLU A 79 18.93 2.47 -17.74
CA GLU A 79 18.55 3.89 -17.84
C GLU A 79 18.32 4.55 -16.49
N THR A 80 17.95 3.76 -15.47
CA THR A 80 17.69 4.22 -14.10
C THR A 80 17.76 3.06 -13.12
N GLU A 81 17.81 3.37 -11.84
CA GLU A 81 17.62 2.42 -10.76
C GLU A 81 16.19 2.59 -10.21
N ALA A 82 15.35 1.55 -10.34
CA ALA A 82 13.99 1.55 -9.83
C ALA A 82 13.46 0.14 -9.60
N SER A 83 12.69 -0.04 -8.54
CA SER A 83 11.91 -1.24 -8.24
C SER A 83 10.95 -0.99 -7.08
N SER A 84 10.15 -2.01 -6.72
CA SER A 84 9.41 -2.07 -5.47
C SER A 84 9.39 -3.49 -4.94
N ASN A 85 9.03 -3.66 -3.66
CA ASN A 85 8.84 -4.99 -3.11
C ASN A 85 7.56 -5.62 -3.66
N PHE A 86 6.49 -4.83 -3.77
CA PHE A 86 5.19 -5.27 -4.29
C PHE A 86 4.63 -4.30 -5.32
N ILE A 87 3.81 -4.83 -6.21
CA ILE A 87 2.96 -4.06 -7.12
C ILE A 87 1.53 -4.56 -6.94
N VAL A 88 0.59 -3.63 -6.72
CA VAL A 88 -0.85 -3.92 -6.71
C VAL A 88 -1.44 -3.48 -8.05
N GLY A 89 -2.10 -4.38 -8.75
CA GLY A 89 -2.65 -4.16 -10.08
C GLY A 89 -4.07 -3.58 -10.08
N LEU A 90 -4.59 -3.35 -11.30
CA LEU A 90 -5.89 -2.69 -11.50
C LEU A 90 -7.08 -3.55 -11.07
N ASP A 91 -6.94 -4.88 -11.10
CA ASP A 91 -7.95 -5.85 -10.68
C ASP A 91 -7.67 -6.38 -9.25
N GLY A 92 -6.75 -5.74 -8.52
CA GLY A 92 -6.37 -6.09 -7.15
C GLY A 92 -5.34 -7.22 -7.03
N GLU A 93 -4.81 -7.72 -8.14
CA GLU A 93 -3.72 -8.70 -8.12
C GLU A 93 -2.45 -8.12 -7.49
N ILE A 94 -1.69 -8.94 -6.74
CA ILE A 94 -0.48 -8.50 -6.06
C ILE A 94 0.71 -9.30 -6.56
N ILE A 95 1.67 -8.62 -7.19
CA ILE A 95 2.94 -9.21 -7.61
C ILE A 95 4.03 -8.86 -6.59
N GLN A 96 4.74 -9.88 -6.08
CA GLN A 96 5.95 -9.67 -5.30
C GLN A 96 7.17 -9.66 -6.21
N CYS A 97 7.84 -8.51 -6.29
CA CYS A 97 9.00 -8.28 -7.16
C CYS A 97 10.34 -8.42 -6.42
N VAL A 98 10.41 -7.98 -5.17
CA VAL A 98 11.60 -8.05 -4.33
C VAL A 98 11.20 -8.62 -2.97
N PRO A 99 11.98 -9.56 -2.38
CA PRO A 99 11.70 -10.05 -1.03
C PRO A 99 11.66 -8.91 -0.01
N THR A 100 10.82 -9.02 1.01
CA THR A 100 10.66 -7.98 2.04
C THR A 100 11.91 -7.73 2.88
N TRP A 101 12.86 -8.65 2.88
CA TRP A 101 14.16 -8.51 3.56
C TRP A 101 15.29 -8.02 2.64
N GLU A 102 14.98 -7.67 1.38
CA GLU A 102 15.91 -7.09 0.43
C GLU A 102 15.51 -5.65 0.09
N VAL A 103 16.53 -4.82 -0.16
CA VAL A 103 16.38 -3.44 -0.60
C VAL A 103 15.72 -3.37 -1.98
N ALA A 104 14.65 -2.60 -2.10
CA ALA A 104 14.08 -2.16 -3.38
C ALA A 104 14.41 -0.67 -3.60
N TYR A 105 14.53 -0.24 -4.84
CA TYR A 105 14.87 1.14 -5.19
C TYR A 105 13.61 1.98 -5.47
N ALA A 106 12.92 2.41 -4.41
CA ALA A 106 11.66 3.14 -4.49
C ALA A 106 11.62 4.42 -3.65
N SER A 107 12.16 4.38 -2.44
CA SER A 107 11.88 5.30 -1.35
C SER A 107 13.10 6.10 -0.90
N ASN A 108 14.10 6.28 -1.76
CA ASN A 108 15.32 7.04 -1.50
C ASN A 108 16.07 6.53 -0.25
N GLU A 109 16.32 7.38 0.76
CA GLU A 109 16.99 7.00 2.00
C GLU A 109 16.21 5.96 2.83
N ARG A 110 14.90 5.81 2.60
CA ARG A 110 14.07 4.81 3.26
C ARG A 110 14.08 3.44 2.56
N ASN A 111 14.85 3.27 1.48
CA ASN A 111 15.01 1.97 0.81
C ASN A 111 15.55 0.87 1.74
N TYR A 112 16.35 1.24 2.74
CA TYR A 112 17.07 0.29 3.60
C TYR A 112 16.25 -0.21 4.79
N ASP A 113 15.14 0.47 5.12
CA ASP A 113 14.36 0.21 6.33
C ASP A 113 12.84 0.16 6.10
N THR A 114 12.38 0.12 4.86
CA THR A 114 10.95 0.03 4.54
C THR A 114 10.65 -1.01 3.48
N VAL A 115 9.39 -1.43 3.45
CA VAL A 115 8.79 -2.16 2.33
C VAL A 115 8.06 -1.16 1.46
N SER A 116 8.29 -1.21 0.14
CA SER A 116 7.64 -0.34 -0.85
C SER A 116 6.55 -1.07 -1.61
N ILE A 117 5.43 -0.38 -1.85
CA ILE A 117 4.30 -0.87 -2.65
C ILE A 117 4.04 0.14 -3.77
N GLU A 118 4.21 -0.28 -5.03
CA GLU A 118 3.76 0.46 -6.20
C GLU A 118 2.32 0.09 -6.53
N VAL A 119 1.47 1.08 -6.80
CA VAL A 119 0.04 0.87 -7.01
C VAL A 119 -0.36 1.35 -8.41
N CYS A 120 -0.95 0.45 -9.18
CA CYS A 120 -1.51 0.76 -10.49
C CYS A 120 -2.77 1.62 -10.34
N HIS A 121 -3.03 2.46 -11.34
CA HIS A 121 -4.19 3.34 -11.36
C HIS A 121 -4.73 3.48 -12.79
N PRO A 122 -6.06 3.63 -12.99
CA PRO A 122 -6.68 3.56 -14.31
C PRO A 122 -6.43 4.81 -15.16
N ASP A 123 -6.30 5.98 -14.56
CA ASP A 123 -6.25 7.26 -15.28
C ASP A 123 -5.33 8.31 -14.63
N GLU A 124 -5.30 9.50 -15.21
CA GLU A 124 -4.43 10.63 -14.82
C GLU A 124 -4.75 11.22 -13.43
N THR A 125 -5.89 10.89 -12.82
CA THR A 125 -6.20 11.34 -11.45
C THR A 125 -5.31 10.68 -10.43
N GLY A 126 -4.84 9.45 -10.71
CA GLY A 126 -4.08 8.61 -9.79
C GLY A 126 -4.95 7.96 -8.70
N GLU A 127 -6.29 8.07 -8.82
CA GLU A 127 -7.23 7.38 -7.96
C GLU A 127 -7.21 5.87 -8.26
N PHE A 128 -7.28 5.06 -7.23
CA PHE A 128 -7.24 3.60 -7.35
C PHE A 128 -8.64 3.05 -7.60
N THR A 129 -8.73 1.90 -8.29
CA THR A 129 -10.00 1.17 -8.36
C THR A 129 -10.37 0.62 -6.98
N ASP A 130 -11.62 0.21 -6.81
CA ASP A 130 -12.06 -0.38 -5.55
C ASP A 130 -11.30 -1.68 -5.23
N GLU A 131 -11.07 -2.51 -6.24
CA GLU A 131 -10.35 -3.77 -6.14
C GLU A 131 -8.87 -3.52 -5.78
N THR A 132 -8.23 -2.56 -6.45
CA THR A 132 -6.86 -2.13 -6.12
C THR A 132 -6.76 -1.62 -4.70
N TYR A 133 -7.72 -0.78 -4.28
CA TYR A 133 -7.72 -0.18 -2.94
C TYR A 133 -7.91 -1.24 -1.84
N GLU A 134 -8.85 -2.18 -2.02
CA GLU A 134 -9.08 -3.27 -1.07
C GLU A 134 -7.84 -4.13 -0.88
N SER A 135 -7.21 -4.55 -1.97
CA SER A 135 -5.96 -5.31 -1.95
C SER A 135 -4.81 -4.52 -1.32
N LEU A 136 -4.73 -3.21 -1.57
CA LEU A 136 -3.73 -2.33 -0.96
C LEU A 136 -3.92 -2.25 0.56
N VAL A 137 -5.16 -2.12 1.06
CA VAL A 137 -5.45 -2.12 2.51
C VAL A 137 -5.02 -3.44 3.13
N GLN A 138 -5.42 -4.59 2.55
CA GLN A 138 -5.08 -5.90 3.06
C GLN A 138 -3.56 -6.14 3.09
N LEU A 139 -2.87 -5.88 1.98
CA LEU A 139 -1.42 -6.05 1.88
C LEU A 139 -0.68 -5.18 2.91
N THR A 140 -1.07 -3.91 3.02
CA THR A 140 -0.44 -2.97 3.96
C THR A 140 -0.67 -3.41 5.41
N ALA A 141 -1.90 -3.79 5.77
CA ALA A 141 -2.24 -4.28 7.10
C ALA A 141 -1.47 -5.58 7.44
N TRP A 142 -1.40 -6.54 6.52
CA TRP A 142 -0.60 -7.75 6.70
C TRP A 142 0.88 -7.44 6.93
N LEU A 143 1.48 -6.53 6.16
CA LEU A 143 2.86 -6.10 6.37
C LEU A 143 3.06 -5.44 7.73
N CYS A 144 2.12 -4.60 8.17
CA CYS A 144 2.17 -4.01 9.50
C CYS A 144 2.17 -5.09 10.60
N VAL A 145 1.27 -6.07 10.54
CA VAL A 145 1.24 -7.18 11.50
C VAL A 145 2.54 -7.99 11.45
N LYS A 146 3.02 -8.31 10.25
CA LYS A 146 4.24 -9.11 10.02
C LYS A 146 5.49 -8.47 10.62
N PHE A 147 5.60 -7.15 10.58
CA PHE A 147 6.78 -6.41 11.05
C PHE A 147 6.55 -5.67 12.38
N SER A 148 5.41 -5.92 13.05
CA SER A 148 5.05 -5.27 14.33
C SER A 148 4.95 -3.75 14.20
N LEU A 149 4.42 -3.27 13.08
CA LEU A 149 4.12 -1.88 12.76
C LEU A 149 2.65 -1.57 13.03
N THR A 150 2.32 -0.29 12.98
CA THR A 150 0.96 0.25 13.04
C THR A 150 0.63 1.05 11.78
N GLU A 151 -0.59 1.54 11.66
CA GLU A 151 -1.00 2.45 10.60
C GLU A 151 -0.22 3.78 10.59
N ASP A 152 0.40 4.16 11.72
CA ASP A 152 1.25 5.36 11.81
C ASP A 152 2.62 5.18 11.15
N ASP A 153 3.06 3.93 10.94
CA ASP A 153 4.30 3.59 10.26
C ASP A 153 4.11 3.45 8.73
N VAL A 154 2.88 3.69 8.25
CA VAL A 154 2.54 3.72 6.82
C VAL A 154 2.65 5.15 6.33
N ILE A 155 3.52 5.38 5.35
CA ILE A 155 3.84 6.70 4.81
C ILE A 155 3.75 6.73 3.30
N ARG A 156 3.61 7.94 2.73
CA ARG A 156 3.70 8.17 1.27
C ARG A 156 5.15 8.43 0.85
N HIS A 157 5.52 8.18 -0.37
CA HIS A 157 6.79 8.67 -0.92
C HIS A 157 6.91 10.20 -0.76
N TYR A 158 5.79 10.91 -0.82
CA TYR A 158 5.70 12.35 -0.53
C TYR A 158 6.28 12.71 0.84
N ASP A 159 6.01 11.93 1.86
CA ASP A 159 6.45 12.18 3.23
C ASP A 159 7.98 11.98 3.39
N VAL A 160 8.60 11.25 2.46
CA VAL A 160 10.07 11.05 2.43
C VAL A 160 10.76 12.18 1.68
N THR A 161 10.26 12.59 0.50
CA THR A 161 11.00 13.44 -0.43
C THR A 161 10.28 14.72 -0.85
N GLY A 162 8.99 14.84 -0.59
CA GLY A 162 8.13 15.91 -1.13
C GLY A 162 7.67 15.66 -2.58
N LYS A 163 8.04 14.52 -3.20
CA LYS A 163 7.51 14.15 -4.52
C LYS A 163 6.02 13.88 -4.44
N ILE A 164 5.24 14.35 -5.42
CA ILE A 164 3.79 14.08 -5.50
C ILE A 164 3.58 12.58 -5.83
N CYS A 165 3.64 11.73 -4.81
CA CYS A 165 3.52 10.28 -4.91
C CYS A 165 3.07 9.66 -3.58
N PRO A 166 1.97 8.84 -3.57
CA PRO A 166 1.02 8.68 -4.69
C PRO A 166 0.19 9.95 -4.89
N LYS A 167 -0.05 10.31 -6.15
CA LYS A 167 -0.68 11.58 -6.51
C LYS A 167 -2.01 11.81 -5.81
N TYR A 168 -2.94 10.84 -5.92
CA TYR A 168 -4.27 11.00 -5.36
C TYR A 168 -4.24 11.22 -3.85
N PHE A 169 -3.47 10.46 -3.11
CA PHE A 169 -3.34 10.62 -1.65
C PHE A 169 -2.61 11.89 -1.21
N VAL A 170 -1.80 12.50 -2.10
CA VAL A 170 -1.17 13.80 -1.81
C VAL A 170 -2.12 14.95 -2.08
N GLU A 171 -2.95 14.85 -3.14
CA GLU A 171 -3.91 15.88 -3.52
C GLU A 171 -5.21 15.81 -2.68
N HIS A 172 -5.49 14.66 -2.03
CA HIS A 172 -6.67 14.37 -1.21
C HIS A 172 -6.26 13.81 0.15
N GLU A 173 -5.92 14.70 1.08
CA GLU A 173 -5.46 14.31 2.42
C GLU A 173 -6.51 13.51 3.20
N ASP A 174 -7.79 13.80 3.01
CA ASP A 174 -8.90 13.06 3.59
C ASP A 174 -8.95 11.60 3.10
N ALA A 175 -8.62 11.34 1.83
CA ALA A 175 -8.50 9.99 1.29
C ALA A 175 -7.29 9.24 1.89
N TRP A 176 -6.18 9.95 2.12
CA TRP A 176 -5.01 9.38 2.78
C TRP A 176 -5.31 8.98 4.23
N GLU A 177 -5.93 9.86 5.01
CA GLU A 177 -6.31 9.57 6.39
C GLU A 177 -7.32 8.42 6.46
N ALA A 178 -8.30 8.38 5.55
CA ALA A 178 -9.24 7.26 5.45
C ALA A 178 -8.53 5.93 5.11
N PHE A 179 -7.50 5.96 4.26
CA PHE A 179 -6.71 4.77 3.96
C PHE A 179 -5.98 4.25 5.20
N LYS A 180 -5.32 5.11 5.97
CA LYS A 180 -4.66 4.72 7.22
C LYS A 180 -5.67 4.17 8.25
N GLU A 181 -6.84 4.79 8.37
CA GLU A 181 -7.90 4.29 9.24
C GLU A 181 -8.34 2.88 8.84
N ASN A 182 -8.56 2.62 7.54
CA ASN A 182 -8.92 1.29 7.05
C ASN A 182 -7.82 0.24 7.31
N VAL A 183 -6.54 0.62 7.17
CA VAL A 183 -5.42 -0.26 7.52
C VAL A 183 -5.45 -0.59 9.02
N GLY A 184 -5.63 0.41 9.87
CA GLY A 184 -5.74 0.22 11.32
C GLY A 184 -6.94 -0.65 11.72
N ASP A 185 -8.09 -0.49 11.06
CA ASP A 185 -9.27 -1.34 11.27
C ASP A 185 -8.99 -2.80 10.91
N ALA A 186 -8.33 -3.05 9.77
CA ALA A 186 -7.96 -4.39 9.34
C ALA A 186 -6.98 -5.07 10.33
N ILE A 187 -6.02 -4.33 10.87
CA ILE A 187 -5.10 -4.82 11.91
C ILE A 187 -5.87 -5.21 13.18
N ARG A 188 -6.76 -4.35 13.66
CA ARG A 188 -7.57 -4.58 14.88
C ARG A 188 -8.46 -5.82 14.73
N LYS A 189 -9.13 -5.96 13.60
CA LYS A 189 -9.98 -7.11 13.29
C LYS A 189 -9.24 -8.43 13.41
N THR A 190 -8.05 -8.52 12.80
CA THR A 190 -7.23 -9.74 12.86
C THR A 190 -6.77 -10.06 14.29
N GLN A 191 -6.46 -9.05 15.10
CA GLN A 191 -6.07 -9.24 16.49
C GLN A 191 -7.22 -9.75 17.36
N GLU A 192 -8.44 -9.30 17.12
CA GLU A 192 -9.66 -9.78 17.83
C GLU A 192 -9.94 -11.25 17.50
N GLU A 193 -9.89 -11.63 16.24
CA GLU A 193 -10.10 -13.02 15.78
C GLU A 193 -9.06 -14.00 16.31
N THR A 194 -7.85 -13.55 16.61
CA THR A 194 -6.77 -14.40 17.14
C THR A 194 -6.92 -14.64 18.66
N GLN A 195 -7.75 -13.85 19.35
CA GLN A 195 -7.99 -13.97 20.82
C GLN A 195 -9.23 -14.80 21.19
N GLU A 196 -10.05 -15.18 20.21
CA GLU A 196 -11.21 -16.08 20.37
C GLU A 196 -10.81 -17.54 20.15
#